data_526503752e84cdee1f7d89f0930fd058
#
_entry.id   526503752e84cdee1f7d89f0930fd058
#
_cell.length_a   1.000
_cell.length_b   1.000
_cell.length_c   1.000
_cell.angle_alpha   90.00
_cell.angle_beta   90.00
_cell.angle_gamma   90.00
#
_symmetry.space_group_name_H-M   'P 1'
#
loop_
_entity.id
_entity.type
_entity.pdbx_description
1 polymer ?
#
loop_
_entity_poly.entity_id
_entity_poly.type
_entity_poly.pdbx_seq_one_letter_code
_entity_poly.pdbx_strand_id
1 'polypeptide(L)'
;YKRQGLLAWSASAQNWTVGGRIGSGFQAVGQYVFSNDNYVEARFGAYWANAGGTVTADFSVLYNWNVCNMDWTPSAGRWFFDAGAGINVGGKGHYAYVGVAGSAKLGIAFKGAPVRLSFDWSPAFGPGIAYWDGGSHSEFNERALCNFGITCVYCF
;
A
#
# COMPACT_ATOMS: atom_id res chain seq x y z
N TYR A 1 6.96 36.88 3.14
CA TYR A 1 8.12 36.53 2.33
C TYR A 1 7.83 35.27 1.55
N LYS A 2 8.08 35.30 0.28
CA LYS A 2 7.57 34.48 -0.82
C LYS A 2 7.63 32.96 -0.61
N ARG A 3 6.47 32.34 -0.64
CA ARG A 3 6.21 30.93 -0.92
C ARG A 3 6.62 30.63 -2.39
N GLN A 4 7.86 30.32 -2.66
CA GLN A 4 8.35 29.96 -4.00
C GLN A 4 8.98 28.57 -4.07
N GLY A 5 8.64 27.65 -3.15
CA GLY A 5 9.16 26.29 -3.14
C GLY A 5 8.13 25.19 -3.44
N LEU A 6 6.87 25.55 -3.67
CA LEU A 6 5.77 24.57 -3.81
C LEU A 6 5.26 24.39 -5.27
N LEU A 7 5.90 25.02 -6.26
CA LEU A 7 5.35 25.09 -7.61
C LEU A 7 5.90 24.06 -8.60
N ALA A 8 6.82 23.20 -8.22
CA ALA A 8 7.33 22.18 -9.14
C ALA A 8 6.42 20.93 -9.25
N TRP A 9 5.46 20.77 -8.35
CA TRP A 9 4.54 19.60 -8.34
C TRP A 9 3.13 19.93 -8.85
N SER A 10 2.79 21.18 -9.05
CA SER A 10 1.46 21.60 -9.49
C SER A 10 1.30 21.76 -10.99
N ALA A 11 2.30 21.46 -11.79
CA ALA A 11 2.26 21.62 -13.25
C ALA A 11 1.89 20.33 -14.00
N SER A 12 1.77 19.20 -13.33
CA SER A 12 1.28 17.96 -13.95
C SER A 12 -0.13 17.68 -13.43
N ALA A 13 -1.12 17.83 -14.30
CA ALA A 13 -2.54 17.56 -14.00
C ALA A 13 -2.83 16.05 -13.89
N GLN A 14 -1.85 15.23 -13.56
CA GLN A 14 -2.03 13.80 -13.39
C GLN A 14 -1.92 13.45 -11.91
N ASN A 15 -3.06 13.10 -11.32
CA ASN A 15 -3.17 12.66 -9.93
C ASN A 15 -2.82 11.18 -9.75
N TRP A 16 -2.18 10.56 -10.73
CA TRP A 16 -1.86 9.14 -10.72
C TRP A 16 -0.40 8.89 -10.38
N THR A 17 -0.18 7.85 -9.58
CA THR A 17 1.16 7.28 -9.36
C THR A 17 1.10 5.78 -9.57
N VAL A 18 2.18 5.22 -10.11
CA VAL A 18 2.28 3.78 -10.38
C VAL A 18 3.64 3.29 -9.91
N GLY A 19 3.68 2.09 -9.35
CA GLY A 19 4.93 1.51 -8.89
C GLY A 19 4.79 0.09 -8.40
N GLY A 20 5.67 -0.29 -7.49
CA GLY A 20 5.72 -1.61 -6.89
C GLY A 20 5.98 -1.58 -5.40
N ARG A 21 5.57 -2.64 -4.76
CA ARG A 21 5.82 -2.94 -3.36
C ARG A 21 6.50 -4.30 -3.25
N ILE A 22 7.55 -4.36 -2.45
CA ILE A 22 8.28 -5.60 -2.14
C ILE A 22 8.43 -5.73 -0.63
N GLY A 23 8.35 -6.95 -0.12
CA GLY A 23 8.46 -7.27 1.30
C GLY A 23 7.88 -8.63 1.59
N SER A 24 6.77 -8.71 2.30
CA SER A 24 6.04 -9.97 2.54
C SER A 24 5.45 -10.59 1.25
N GLY A 25 5.59 -9.92 0.14
CA GLY A 25 5.16 -10.29 -1.18
C GLY A 25 5.70 -9.32 -2.21
N PHE A 26 5.27 -9.49 -3.46
CA PHE A 26 5.47 -8.53 -4.55
C PHE A 26 4.11 -8.07 -5.06
N GLN A 27 3.89 -6.76 -5.10
CA GLN A 27 2.64 -6.18 -5.54
C GLN A 27 2.89 -5.01 -6.49
N ALA A 28 2.13 -4.95 -7.57
CA ALA A 28 1.97 -3.73 -8.36
C ALA A 28 1.09 -2.74 -7.57
N VAL A 29 1.43 -1.47 -7.60
CA VAL A 29 0.75 -0.41 -6.84
C VAL A 29 0.33 0.69 -7.79
N GLY A 30 -0.95 1.05 -7.73
CA GLY A 30 -1.50 2.24 -8.39
C GLY A 30 -2.14 3.14 -7.34
N GLN A 31 -1.90 4.45 -7.43
CA GLN A 31 -2.50 5.41 -6.50
C GLN A 31 -3.16 6.54 -7.28
N TYR A 32 -4.28 7.01 -6.76
CA TYR A 32 -4.94 8.23 -7.22
C TYR A 32 -4.94 9.24 -6.07
N VAL A 33 -4.23 10.35 -6.26
CA VAL A 33 -4.01 11.38 -5.25
C VAL A 33 -5.06 12.48 -5.37
N PHE A 34 -5.69 12.83 -4.27
CA PHE A 34 -6.64 13.94 -4.18
C PHE A 34 -5.90 15.26 -3.85
N SER A 35 -6.63 16.36 -3.91
CA SER A 35 -6.07 17.71 -3.73
C SER A 35 -5.49 18.00 -2.33
N ASN A 36 -5.74 17.15 -1.36
CA ASN A 36 -5.32 17.30 0.05
C ASN A 36 -4.25 16.28 0.48
N ASP A 37 -3.47 15.76 -0.47
CA ASP A 37 -2.45 14.71 -0.26
C ASP A 37 -3.01 13.35 0.19
N ASN A 38 -4.31 13.19 0.37
CA ASN A 38 -4.96 11.89 0.58
C ASN A 38 -5.06 11.15 -0.75
N TYR A 39 -5.04 9.82 -0.71
CA TYR A 39 -5.10 9.02 -1.93
C TYR A 39 -5.79 7.68 -1.73
N VAL A 40 -6.38 7.17 -2.80
CA VAL A 40 -6.78 5.77 -2.91
C VAL A 40 -5.63 4.99 -3.53
N GLU A 41 -5.34 3.84 -2.96
CA GLU A 41 -4.31 2.93 -3.44
C GLU A 41 -4.90 1.57 -3.74
N ALA A 42 -4.65 1.07 -4.94
CA ALA A 42 -4.91 -0.31 -5.33
C ALA A 42 -3.60 -1.08 -5.41
N ARG A 43 -3.56 -2.27 -4.82
CA ARG A 43 -2.43 -3.20 -4.87
C ARG A 43 -2.89 -4.52 -5.44
N PHE A 44 -2.08 -5.09 -6.31
CA PHE A 44 -2.31 -6.42 -6.87
C PHE A 44 -0.99 -7.17 -6.96
N GLY A 45 -0.97 -8.41 -6.51
CA GLY A 45 0.25 -9.21 -6.59
C GLY A 45 0.17 -10.55 -5.89
N ALA A 46 1.32 -11.00 -5.42
CA ALA A 46 1.52 -12.27 -4.75
C ALA A 46 2.09 -12.05 -3.36
N TYR A 47 1.53 -12.74 -2.40
CA TYR A 47 1.95 -12.76 -1.00
C TYR A 47 2.53 -14.14 -0.64
N TRP A 48 3.73 -14.18 -0.08
CA TRP A 48 4.44 -15.44 0.24
C TRP A 48 4.91 -15.56 1.67
N ALA A 49 4.69 -14.57 2.53
CA ALA A 49 5.14 -14.59 3.93
C ALA A 49 4.28 -15.47 4.86
N ASN A 50 3.67 -16.50 4.32
CA ASN A 50 2.95 -17.49 5.12
C ASN A 50 3.88 -18.59 5.62
N ALA A 51 3.66 -19.08 6.83
CA ALA A 51 4.46 -20.12 7.49
C ALA A 51 4.58 -21.44 6.69
N GLY A 52 3.85 -21.61 5.61
CA GLY A 52 3.89 -22.78 4.73
C GLY A 52 4.56 -22.56 3.37
N GLY A 53 5.17 -21.39 3.11
CA GLY A 53 5.80 -21.09 1.82
C GLY A 53 4.84 -21.01 0.63
N THR A 54 3.56 -20.85 0.90
CA THR A 54 2.49 -20.88 -0.09
C THR A 54 2.28 -19.48 -0.67
N VAL A 55 2.45 -19.34 -1.97
CA VAL A 55 2.14 -18.11 -2.70
C VAL A 55 0.63 -17.93 -2.84
N THR A 56 0.12 -16.79 -2.45
CA THR A 56 -1.31 -16.45 -2.51
C THR A 56 -1.48 -15.19 -3.36
N ALA A 57 -2.42 -15.20 -4.29
CA ALA A 57 -2.79 -13.98 -5.01
C ALA A 57 -3.51 -13.03 -4.04
N ASP A 58 -3.19 -11.75 -4.16
CA ASP A 58 -3.66 -10.70 -3.24
C ASP A 58 -4.09 -9.46 -4.03
N PHE A 59 -5.21 -8.90 -3.64
CA PHE A 59 -5.70 -7.62 -4.13
C PHE A 59 -6.21 -6.79 -2.95
N SER A 60 -5.78 -5.55 -2.86
CA SER A 60 -6.18 -4.62 -1.80
C SER A 60 -6.55 -3.27 -2.38
N VAL A 61 -7.57 -2.65 -1.79
CA VAL A 61 -7.90 -1.24 -2.05
C VAL A 61 -7.93 -0.52 -0.70
N LEU A 62 -7.13 0.53 -0.59
CA LEU A 62 -6.91 1.28 0.64
C LEU A 62 -7.13 2.77 0.39
N TYR A 63 -7.83 3.42 1.29
CA TYR A 63 -7.83 4.88 1.38
C TYR A 63 -6.79 5.31 2.41
N ASN A 64 -5.85 6.15 2.00
CA ASN A 64 -4.76 6.64 2.84
C ASN A 64 -4.92 8.14 3.10
N TRP A 65 -4.78 8.51 4.37
CA TRP A 65 -4.77 9.89 4.85
C TRP A 65 -3.31 10.31 5.07
N ASN A 66 -2.94 11.48 4.56
CA ASN A 66 -1.70 12.11 4.95
C ASN A 66 -1.86 12.67 6.38
N VAL A 67 -1.18 12.07 7.34
CA VAL A 67 -1.26 12.44 8.75
C VAL A 67 -0.37 13.64 9.05
N CYS A 68 0.89 13.58 8.60
CA CYS A 68 1.82 14.70 8.76
C CYS A 68 2.93 14.67 7.70
N ASN A 69 3.47 15.84 7.43
CA ASN A 69 4.65 16.02 6.61
C ASN A 69 5.78 16.60 7.46
N MET A 70 7.01 16.12 7.25
CA MET A 70 8.18 16.46 8.04
C MET A 70 9.32 16.92 7.16
N ASP A 71 10.05 17.95 7.60
CA ASP A 71 11.19 18.51 6.87
C ASP A 71 12.53 18.02 7.48
N TRP A 72 12.70 16.71 7.61
CA TRP A 72 13.92 16.13 8.19
C TRP A 72 15.15 16.30 7.29
N THR A 73 14.95 16.20 5.97
CA THR A 73 16.01 16.39 4.97
C THR A 73 15.51 17.27 3.82
N PRO A 74 15.37 18.60 4.05
CA PRO A 74 14.73 19.50 3.10
C PRO A 74 15.43 19.61 1.74
N SER A 75 16.71 19.29 1.67
CA SER A 75 17.47 19.21 0.41
C SER A 75 17.14 17.97 -0.43
N ALA A 76 16.85 16.84 0.20
CA ALA A 76 16.57 15.57 -0.49
C ALA A 76 15.09 15.42 -0.86
N GLY A 77 14.19 15.81 0.04
CA GLY A 77 12.77 15.67 -0.20
C GLY A 77 11.90 16.00 1.02
N ARG A 78 10.60 15.80 0.85
CA ARG A 78 9.60 15.94 1.92
C ARG A 78 9.29 14.56 2.49
N TRP A 79 9.50 14.40 3.77
CA TRP A 79 9.06 13.20 4.49
C TRP A 79 7.57 13.27 4.77
N PHE A 80 6.92 12.12 4.78
CA PHE A 80 5.50 12.00 5.07
C PHE A 80 5.23 10.78 5.94
N PHE A 81 4.17 10.89 6.73
CA PHE A 81 3.57 9.76 7.43
C PHE A 81 2.10 9.67 7.02
N ASP A 82 1.72 8.53 6.46
CA ASP A 82 0.37 8.25 6.00
C ASP A 82 -0.21 7.08 6.80
N ALA A 83 -1.49 7.15 7.10
CA ALA A 83 -2.25 6.05 7.66
C ALA A 83 -3.45 5.75 6.77
N GLY A 84 -3.86 4.50 6.69
CA GLY A 84 -4.95 4.12 5.80
C GLY A 84 -5.71 2.90 6.27
N ALA A 85 -6.88 2.73 5.67
CA ALA A 85 -7.74 1.58 5.85
C ALA A 85 -8.44 1.20 4.54
N GLY A 86 -8.81 -0.05 4.42
CA GLY A 86 -9.47 -0.54 3.22
C GLY A 86 -9.86 -1.99 3.30
N ILE A 87 -9.97 -2.60 2.14
CA ILE A 87 -10.34 -4.00 1.99
C ILE A 87 -9.20 -4.79 1.33
N ASN A 88 -9.14 -6.07 1.69
CA ASN A 88 -8.19 -7.01 1.12
C ASN A 88 -8.93 -8.28 0.74
N VAL A 89 -8.64 -8.78 -0.46
CA VAL A 89 -9.16 -10.06 -0.94
C VAL A 89 -8.03 -10.85 -1.58
N GLY A 90 -8.09 -12.16 -1.48
CA GLY A 90 -7.10 -13.00 -2.12
C GLY A 90 -7.44 -14.46 -2.03
N GLY A 91 -6.55 -15.28 -2.56
CA GLY A 91 -6.76 -16.72 -2.51
C GLY A 91 -5.72 -17.51 -3.26
N LYS A 92 -5.82 -18.82 -3.08
CA LYS A 92 -5.02 -19.82 -3.78
C LYS A 92 -5.76 -21.13 -3.86
N GLY A 93 -5.88 -21.68 -5.08
CA GLY A 93 -6.56 -22.96 -5.30
C GLY A 93 -7.98 -22.94 -4.74
N HIS A 94 -8.25 -23.79 -3.78
CA HIS A 94 -9.55 -23.91 -3.11
C HIS A 94 -9.69 -23.06 -1.83
N TYR A 95 -8.81 -22.10 -1.64
CA TYR A 95 -8.84 -21.19 -0.51
C TYR A 95 -9.01 -19.74 -0.99
N ALA A 96 -9.98 -19.04 -0.41
CA ALA A 96 -10.22 -17.62 -0.63
C ALA A 96 -10.39 -16.90 0.71
N TYR A 97 -10.00 -15.65 0.76
CA TYR A 97 -10.22 -14.80 1.92
C TYR A 97 -10.70 -13.40 1.50
N VAL A 98 -11.42 -12.78 2.40
CA VAL A 98 -11.80 -11.38 2.32
C VAL A 98 -11.61 -10.75 3.69
N GLY A 99 -11.14 -9.53 3.74
CA GLY A 99 -10.89 -8.89 5.02
C GLY A 99 -10.78 -7.37 4.94
N VAL A 100 -10.56 -6.78 6.10
CA VAL A 100 -10.18 -5.38 6.23
C VAL A 100 -8.66 -5.29 6.29
N ALA A 101 -8.11 -4.27 5.66
CA ALA A 101 -6.68 -3.98 5.68
C ALA A 101 -6.43 -2.60 6.28
N GLY A 102 -5.35 -2.51 7.04
CA GLY A 102 -4.78 -1.25 7.50
C GLY A 102 -3.55 -0.87 6.68
N SER A 103 -3.10 0.36 6.85
CA SER A 103 -1.85 0.85 6.27
C SER A 103 -1.23 1.90 7.16
N ALA A 104 0.05 1.78 7.44
CA ALA A 104 0.87 2.83 8.05
C ALA A 104 2.15 2.95 7.23
N LYS A 105 2.47 4.14 6.74
CA LYS A 105 3.59 4.39 5.84
C LYS A 105 4.42 5.54 6.31
N LEU A 106 5.73 5.33 6.36
CA LEU A 106 6.71 6.39 6.54
C LEU A 106 7.56 6.46 5.27
N GLY A 107 7.62 7.61 4.64
CA GLY A 107 8.31 7.72 3.36
C GLY A 107 8.86 9.11 3.05
N ILE A 108 9.49 9.20 1.90
CA ILE A 108 10.05 10.43 1.35
C ILE A 108 9.59 10.63 -0.09
N ALA A 109 9.13 11.83 -0.38
CA ALA A 109 8.88 12.32 -1.73
C ALA A 109 10.09 13.13 -2.18
N PHE A 110 10.85 12.63 -3.14
CA PHE A 110 12.10 13.26 -3.57
C PHE A 110 11.86 14.55 -4.34
N LYS A 111 12.70 15.57 -4.10
CA LYS A 111 12.65 16.84 -4.84
C LYS A 111 13.26 16.77 -6.24
N GLY A 112 14.26 15.92 -6.40
CA GLY A 112 15.02 15.79 -7.66
C GLY A 112 14.49 14.76 -8.63
N ALA A 113 13.46 13.98 -8.24
CA ALA A 113 12.87 12.95 -9.06
C ALA A 113 11.38 12.81 -8.73
N PRO A 114 10.52 12.48 -9.71
CA PRO A 114 9.10 12.24 -9.49
C PRO A 114 8.86 10.86 -8.88
N VAL A 115 9.50 10.58 -7.74
CA VAL A 115 9.48 9.29 -7.06
C VAL A 115 9.15 9.49 -5.59
N ARG A 116 8.27 8.62 -5.07
CA ARG A 116 8.01 8.48 -3.64
C ARG A 116 8.46 7.09 -3.20
N LEU A 117 9.23 7.03 -2.12
CA LEU A 117 9.69 5.80 -1.48
C LEU A 117 9.13 5.74 -0.08
N SER A 118 8.54 4.64 0.32
CA SER A 118 8.02 4.45 1.67
C SER A 118 8.29 3.05 2.19
N PHE A 119 8.55 2.98 3.49
CA PHE A 119 8.41 1.77 4.28
C PHE A 119 6.99 1.70 4.80
N ASP A 120 6.33 0.57 4.65
CA ASP A 120 4.95 0.40 5.04
C ASP A 120 4.71 -0.86 5.87
N TRP A 121 3.77 -0.74 6.80
CA TRP A 121 3.16 -1.83 7.53
C TRP A 121 1.69 -1.91 7.14
N SER A 122 1.25 -3.08 6.72
CA SER A 122 -0.07 -3.26 6.12
C SER A 122 -0.78 -4.49 6.70
N PRO A 123 -1.24 -4.41 7.96
CA PRO A 123 -1.97 -5.51 8.58
C PRO A 123 -3.30 -5.77 7.87
N ALA A 124 -3.69 -7.04 7.77
CA ALA A 124 -4.98 -7.44 7.24
C ALA A 124 -5.62 -8.52 8.11
N PHE A 125 -6.94 -8.45 8.24
CA PHE A 125 -7.75 -9.35 9.06
C PHE A 125 -9.01 -9.72 8.31
N GLY A 126 -9.43 -10.98 8.38
CA GLY A 126 -10.72 -11.36 7.83
C GLY A 126 -10.94 -12.86 7.78
N PRO A 127 -12.18 -13.28 7.48
CA PRO A 127 -12.50 -14.67 7.29
C PRO A 127 -11.87 -15.23 6.02
N GLY A 128 -11.33 -16.43 6.12
CA GLY A 128 -10.92 -17.24 5.00
C GLY A 128 -11.82 -18.48 4.89
N ILE A 129 -12.06 -18.92 3.68
CA ILE A 129 -12.89 -20.09 3.37
C ILE A 129 -12.06 -21.05 2.53
N ALA A 130 -11.89 -22.27 3.03
CA ALA A 130 -11.32 -23.38 2.29
C ALA A 130 -12.44 -24.27 1.75
N TYR A 131 -12.34 -24.62 0.47
CA TYR A 131 -13.28 -25.51 -0.20
C TYR A 131 -12.59 -26.82 -0.57
N TRP A 132 -13.25 -27.97 -0.32
CA TRP A 132 -12.82 -29.30 -0.80
C TRP A 132 -14.05 -30.11 -1.22
N ASP A 133 -13.83 -31.19 -1.97
CA ASP A 133 -14.91 -32.12 -2.36
C ASP A 133 -15.55 -32.74 -1.13
N GLY A 134 -16.69 -32.21 -0.70
CA GLY A 134 -17.45 -32.71 0.42
C GLY A 134 -17.66 -31.70 1.58
N GLY A 135 -17.10 -30.48 1.50
CA GLY A 135 -17.33 -29.48 2.56
C GLY A 135 -16.61 -28.16 2.37
N SER A 136 -16.87 -27.27 3.32
CA SER A 136 -16.15 -26.01 3.45
C SER A 136 -15.81 -25.77 4.93
N HIS A 137 -14.64 -25.21 5.18
CA HIS A 137 -14.24 -24.78 6.51
C HIS A 137 -13.92 -23.30 6.48
N SER A 138 -14.46 -22.55 7.44
CA SER A 138 -14.17 -21.13 7.59
C SER A 138 -13.27 -20.90 8.80
N GLU A 139 -12.17 -20.21 8.60
CA GLU A 139 -11.26 -19.79 9.66
C GLU A 139 -11.13 -18.27 9.65
N PHE A 140 -11.14 -17.68 10.86
CA PHE A 140 -10.74 -16.29 11.01
C PHE A 140 -9.21 -16.23 10.98
N ASN A 141 -8.67 -15.47 10.04
CA ASN A 141 -7.24 -15.45 9.80
C ASN A 141 -6.62 -14.10 10.13
N GLU A 142 -5.68 -14.08 11.04
CA GLU A 142 -4.81 -12.94 11.38
C GLU A 142 -3.57 -12.90 10.48
N ARG A 143 -3.71 -13.23 9.21
CA ARG A 143 -2.60 -13.62 8.31
C ARG A 143 -1.54 -12.59 8.09
N ALA A 144 -1.82 -11.33 8.30
CA ALA A 144 -0.93 -10.28 7.83
C ALA A 144 -0.60 -9.24 8.90
N LEU A 145 -0.58 -9.61 10.18
CA LEU A 145 -0.13 -8.70 11.23
C LEU A 145 1.30 -8.20 10.99
N CYS A 146 2.16 -9.05 10.48
CA CYS A 146 3.57 -8.76 10.18
C CYS A 146 3.83 -8.47 8.69
N ASN A 147 2.87 -7.87 8.00
CA ASN A 147 3.02 -7.52 6.59
C ASN A 147 3.75 -6.18 6.43
N PHE A 148 5.06 -6.27 6.37
CA PHE A 148 5.95 -5.13 6.11
C PHE A 148 6.42 -5.11 4.66
N GLY A 149 6.70 -3.93 4.13
CA GLY A 149 7.23 -3.78 2.78
C GLY A 149 7.82 -2.41 2.51
N ILE A 150 8.46 -2.31 1.35
CA ILE A 150 8.94 -1.06 0.78
C ILE A 150 8.16 -0.81 -0.49
N THR A 151 7.55 0.35 -0.58
CA THR A 151 6.79 0.80 -1.75
C THR A 151 7.54 1.91 -2.46
N CYS A 152 7.74 1.75 -3.75
CA CYS A 152 8.33 2.76 -4.63
C CYS A 152 7.33 3.09 -5.74
N VAL A 153 6.93 4.34 -5.87
CA VAL A 153 5.99 4.78 -6.90
C VAL A 153 6.54 5.98 -7.67
N TYR A 154 6.27 5.99 -8.96
CA TYR A 154 6.54 7.10 -9.87
C TYR A 154 5.29 7.98 -9.97
N CYS A 155 5.48 9.29 -9.87
CA CYS A 155 4.44 10.30 -9.91
C CYS A 155 4.44 10.96 -11.31
N PHE A 156 3.31 10.88 -12.00
CA PHE A 156 3.15 11.48 -13.33
C PHE A 156 2.76 12.94 -13.26
#